data_eef56dff55b8a3974ac4727502ee61b6
#
_entry.id   eef56dff55b8a3974ac4727502ee61b6
#
_cell.length_a   1.000
_cell.length_b   1.000
_cell.length_c   1.000
_cell.angle_alpha   90.00
_cell.angle_beta   90.00
_cell.angle_gamma   90.00
#
_symmetry.space_group_name_H-M   'P 1'
#
loop_
_entity.id
_entity.type
_entity.pdbx_description
1 polymer ?
#
loop_
_entity_poly.entity_id
_entity_poly.type
_entity_poly.pdbx_seq_one_letter_code
_entity_poly.pdbx_strand_id
1 'polypeptide(L)'
;MKVDVCDIEWESYEGDNYDEEYGEGNDKGWPDCDCPTTVTLDIDVPDDASDDDIDEAIYNKLVDDIGDGWIPDYGNWYFEKV
;
A
#
# COMPACT_ATOMS: atom_id res chain seq x y z
N MET A 1 3.11 14.92 8.39
CA MET A 1 1.83 14.53 9.04
C MET A 1 1.89 13.05 9.44
N LYS A 2 1.42 12.74 10.62
CA LYS A 2 1.34 11.36 11.07
C LYS A 2 -0.11 10.88 10.98
N VAL A 3 -0.32 9.70 10.40
CA VAL A 3 -1.65 9.12 10.24
C VAL A 3 -1.65 7.66 10.64
N ASP A 4 -2.76 7.21 11.22
CA ASP A 4 -3.04 5.80 11.42
C ASP A 4 -3.89 5.32 10.26
N VAL A 5 -3.44 4.29 9.57
CA VAL A 5 -4.14 3.72 8.41
C VAL A 5 -4.58 2.32 8.75
N CYS A 6 -5.83 2.00 8.48
CA CYS A 6 -6.38 0.68 8.77
C CYS A 6 -7.20 0.15 7.59
N ASP A 7 -7.53 -1.13 7.66
CA ASP A 7 -8.27 -1.85 6.62
C ASP A 7 -7.58 -1.80 5.25
N ILE A 8 -6.26 -1.89 5.26
CA ILE A 8 -5.47 -1.91 4.03
C ILE A 8 -5.64 -3.25 3.35
N GLU A 9 -6.03 -3.23 2.09
CA GLU A 9 -6.08 -4.43 1.27
C GLU A 9 -4.92 -4.44 0.27
N TRP A 10 -4.17 -5.53 0.24
CA TRP A 10 -3.05 -5.71 -0.67
C TRP A 10 -3.51 -6.58 -1.83
N GLU A 11 -3.48 -6.04 -3.04
CA GLU A 11 -4.12 -6.67 -4.18
C GLU A 11 -3.20 -7.46 -5.08
N SER A 12 -1.96 -7.02 -5.24
CA SER A 12 -1.07 -7.67 -6.19
C SER A 12 0.37 -7.56 -5.77
N TYR A 13 1.13 -8.55 -6.14
CA TYR A 13 2.59 -8.45 -6.07
C TYR A 13 3.07 -7.65 -7.28
N GLU A 14 4.19 -6.97 -7.11
CA GLU A 14 4.72 -6.01 -8.05
C GLU A 14 4.61 -6.45 -9.49
N GLY A 15 3.58 -6.01 -10.08
CA GLY A 15 3.46 -5.76 -11.44
C GLY A 15 3.42 -6.87 -12.44
N ASP A 16 3.33 -6.36 -13.61
CA ASP A 16 3.16 -7.13 -14.82
C ASP A 16 4.35 -8.04 -15.10
N ASN A 17 5.53 -7.62 -14.69
CA ASN A 17 6.75 -8.38 -14.90
C ASN A 17 6.77 -9.69 -14.12
N TYR A 18 6.10 -9.70 -12.99
CA TYR A 18 6.07 -10.90 -12.16
C TYR A 18 5.29 -12.00 -12.86
N ASP A 19 4.15 -11.65 -13.44
CA ASP A 19 3.32 -12.60 -14.16
C ASP A 19 4.04 -13.17 -15.39
N GLU A 20 4.80 -12.34 -16.09
CA GLU A 20 5.59 -12.80 -17.24
C GLU A 20 6.68 -13.78 -16.84
N GLU A 21 7.28 -13.56 -15.70
CA GLU A 21 8.41 -14.37 -15.24
C GLU A 21 7.96 -15.66 -14.58
N TYR A 22 6.87 -15.62 -13.80
CA TYR A 22 6.45 -16.73 -12.96
C TYR A 22 5.15 -17.36 -13.40
N GLY A 23 4.55 -16.85 -14.45
CA GLY A 23 3.29 -17.37 -14.92
C GLY A 23 2.09 -16.63 -14.36
N GLU A 24 1.09 -16.53 -15.18
CA GLU A 24 -0.07 -15.72 -14.94
C GLU A 24 -0.88 -16.18 -13.74
N GLY A 25 -0.97 -15.31 -12.75
CA GLY A 25 -1.90 -15.48 -11.63
C GLY A 25 -1.79 -16.78 -10.87
N ASN A 26 -0.66 -17.45 -10.95
CA ASN A 26 -0.57 -18.73 -10.30
C ASN A 26 -0.15 -18.58 -8.85
N ASP A 27 -0.66 -19.48 -8.08
CA ASP A 27 -0.54 -19.50 -6.64
C ASP A 27 0.86 -19.87 -6.12
N LYS A 28 1.76 -20.25 -6.98
CA LYS A 28 3.11 -20.54 -6.57
C LYS A 28 4.11 -19.49 -7.01
N GLY A 29 3.65 -18.53 -7.81
CA GLY A 29 4.51 -17.46 -8.30
C GLY A 29 4.69 -16.33 -7.30
N TRP A 30 3.63 -15.97 -6.60
CA TRP A 30 3.64 -14.80 -5.72
C TRP A 30 4.00 -15.22 -4.30
N PRO A 31 4.90 -14.47 -3.64
CA PRO A 31 5.20 -14.73 -2.25
C PRO A 31 4.00 -14.41 -1.35
N ASP A 32 4.00 -14.99 -0.16
CA ASP A 32 2.98 -14.68 0.82
C ASP A 32 3.05 -13.20 1.19
N CYS A 33 1.89 -12.58 1.35
CA CYS A 33 1.82 -11.20 1.76
C CYS A 33 1.90 -11.10 3.28
N ASP A 34 3.03 -10.63 3.76
CA ASP A 34 3.22 -10.32 5.18
C ASP A 34 2.91 -8.85 5.48
N CYS A 35 2.23 -8.19 4.56
CA CYS A 35 1.96 -6.76 4.69
C CYS A 35 0.92 -6.50 5.77
N PRO A 36 1.13 -5.47 6.60
CA PRO A 36 0.17 -5.18 7.66
C PRO A 36 -1.12 -4.60 7.10
N THR A 37 -2.22 -4.82 7.80
CA THR A 37 -3.50 -4.19 7.47
C THR A 37 -3.72 -2.90 8.24
N THR A 38 -2.90 -2.64 9.26
CA THR A 38 -2.97 -1.42 10.06
C THR A 38 -1.54 -0.93 10.32
N VAL A 39 -1.28 0.32 10.02
CA VAL A 39 0.05 0.92 10.22
C VAL A 39 -0.10 2.38 10.62
N THR A 40 0.92 2.90 11.31
CA THR A 40 1.08 4.33 11.55
C THR A 40 2.17 4.84 10.61
N LEU A 41 1.85 5.84 9.81
CA LEU A 41 2.77 6.40 8.83
C LEU A 41 3.06 7.87 9.13
N ASP A 42 4.28 8.27 8.82
CA ASP A 42 4.69 9.68 8.84
C ASP A 42 4.87 10.11 7.39
N ILE A 43 3.87 10.81 6.86
CA ILE A 43 3.83 11.22 5.45
C ILE A 43 4.17 12.69 5.32
N ASP A 44 4.82 13.03 4.20
CA ASP A 44 5.30 14.39 3.95
C ASP A 44 4.25 15.22 3.22
N VAL A 45 3.20 15.54 3.93
CA VAL A 45 2.14 16.42 3.43
C VAL A 45 1.77 17.43 4.51
N PRO A 46 1.26 18.61 4.12
CA PRO A 46 0.82 19.61 5.10
C PRO A 46 -0.44 19.16 5.85
N ASP A 47 -0.67 19.73 7.01
CA ASP A 47 -1.83 19.39 7.85
C ASP A 47 -3.16 19.67 7.16
N ASP A 48 -3.17 20.61 6.22
CA ASP A 48 -4.37 20.99 5.49
C ASP A 48 -4.47 20.31 4.12
N ALA A 49 -3.66 19.27 3.87
CA ALA A 49 -3.74 18.53 2.64
C ALA A 49 -5.12 17.91 2.47
N SER A 50 -5.57 17.83 1.22
CA SER A 50 -6.83 17.17 0.91
C SER A 50 -6.74 15.67 1.16
N ASP A 51 -7.89 15.02 1.29
CA ASP A 51 -7.93 13.55 1.45
C ASP A 51 -7.25 12.85 0.28
N ASP A 52 -7.42 13.37 -0.94
CA ASP A 52 -6.76 12.79 -2.11
C ASP A 52 -5.23 12.88 -2.01
N ASP A 53 -4.72 14.01 -1.55
CA ASP A 53 -3.28 14.16 -1.34
C ASP A 53 -2.76 13.22 -0.26
N ILE A 54 -3.54 13.06 0.79
CA ILE A 54 -3.18 12.14 1.89
C ILE A 54 -3.21 10.71 1.40
N ASP A 55 -4.23 10.30 0.65
CA ASP A 55 -4.30 8.95 0.09
C ASP A 55 -3.13 8.65 -0.83
N GLU A 56 -2.75 9.61 -1.67
CA GLU A 56 -1.60 9.43 -2.56
C GLU A 56 -0.31 9.24 -1.77
N ALA A 57 -0.11 10.03 -0.73
CA ALA A 57 1.07 9.92 0.12
C ALA A 57 1.09 8.57 0.87
N ILE A 58 -0.07 8.12 1.35
CA ILE A 58 -0.20 6.82 1.99
C ILE A 58 0.16 5.71 1.00
N TYR A 59 -0.39 5.75 -0.21
CA TYR A 59 -0.11 4.77 -1.24
C TYR A 59 1.39 4.66 -1.52
N ASN A 60 2.03 5.78 -1.77
CA ASN A 60 3.46 5.81 -2.05
C ASN A 60 4.29 5.25 -0.89
N LYS A 61 3.90 5.59 0.33
CA LYS A 61 4.59 5.11 1.51
C LYS A 61 4.43 3.61 1.69
N LEU A 62 3.22 3.11 1.48
CA LEU A 62 2.95 1.69 1.59
C LEU A 62 3.74 0.89 0.56
N VAL A 63 3.77 1.35 -0.68
CA VAL A 63 4.49 0.67 -1.75
C VAL A 63 6.00 0.70 -1.50
N ASP A 64 6.54 1.87 -1.14
CA ASP A 64 7.99 2.05 -1.06
C ASP A 64 8.59 1.47 0.21
N ASP A 65 7.91 1.62 1.34
CA ASP A 65 8.49 1.32 2.64
C ASP A 65 7.97 0.04 3.27
N ILE A 66 6.80 -0.42 2.89
CA ILE A 66 6.13 -1.52 3.58
C ILE A 66 5.83 -2.68 2.67
N GLY A 67 5.39 -2.39 1.45
CA GLY A 67 4.86 -3.40 0.56
C GLY A 67 5.84 -4.47 0.10
N ASP A 68 7.12 -4.14 0.04
CA ASP A 68 8.17 -5.05 -0.42
C ASP A 68 7.77 -5.78 -1.72
N GLY A 69 7.29 -5.01 -2.67
CA GLY A 69 6.80 -5.52 -3.94
C GLY A 69 5.29 -5.72 -4.01
N TRP A 70 4.60 -5.71 -2.90
CA TRP A 70 3.16 -5.77 -2.87
C TRP A 70 2.54 -4.40 -3.11
N ILE A 71 1.40 -4.37 -3.76
CA ILE A 71 0.69 -3.14 -4.10
C ILE A 71 -0.68 -3.13 -3.44
N PRO A 72 -0.96 -2.12 -2.61
CA PRO A 72 -2.27 -2.02 -1.98
C PRO A 72 -3.33 -1.52 -2.94
N ASP A 73 -4.58 -1.77 -2.61
CA ASP A 73 -5.72 -1.23 -3.35
C ASP A 73 -5.89 0.25 -3.02
N TYR A 74 -5.54 1.10 -3.97
CA TYR A 74 -5.53 2.54 -3.77
C TYR A 74 -6.87 3.05 -3.27
N GLY A 75 -6.82 3.75 -2.14
CA GLY A 75 -8.01 4.37 -1.56
C GLY A 75 -8.92 3.43 -0.79
N ASN A 76 -8.61 2.15 -0.76
CA ASN A 76 -9.44 1.17 -0.04
C ASN A 76 -8.89 0.93 1.37
N TRP A 77 -8.77 2.00 2.11
CA TRP A 77 -8.35 2.00 3.52
C TRP A 77 -9.00 3.18 4.21
N TYR A 78 -8.92 3.17 5.54
CA TYR A 78 -9.33 4.30 6.34
C TYR A 78 -8.11 4.89 7.03
N PHE A 79 -8.09 6.19 7.20
CA PHE A 79 -7.00 6.83 7.93
C PHE A 79 -7.54 7.86 8.90
N GLU A 80 -6.77 8.06 9.97
CA GLU A 80 -7.04 9.11 10.95
C GLU A 80 -5.75 9.88 11.20
N LYS A 81 -5.86 11.18 11.33
CA LYS A 81 -4.72 12.00 11.73
C LYS A 81 -4.43 11.77 13.20
N VAL A 82 -3.16 11.60 13.49
CA VAL A 82 -2.70 11.35 14.85
C VAL A 82 -2.27 12.63 15.53
#